data_3cd263d6d13dc76ad63882dfc45c7b30
#
_entry.id   3cd263d6d13dc76ad63882dfc45c7b30
#
_cell.length_a   1.000
_cell.length_b   1.000
_cell.length_c   1.000
_cell.angle_alpha   90.00
_cell.angle_beta   90.00
_cell.angle_gamma   90.00
#
_symmetry.space_group_name_H-M   'P 1'
#
loop_
_entity.id
_entity.type
_entity.pdbx_description
1 polymer ?
#
loop_
_entity_poly.entity_id
_entity_poly.type
_entity_poly.pdbx_seq_one_letter_code
_entity_poly.pdbx_strand_id
1 'polypeptide(L)'
;MAEEAKIKILIVDDDDPIRSLYAEVFKGNGFEVTEAVDGIDGLDKATKNQFDVIFTGIIMPRMDGFALIDALKKNVSTSSIPVAFSSHMGREEDQKKAYELGAKDFITRDMNTPNEAVERIKAILKLEEYKIKFYTDALGAPKLQQDMHYIKNFQCAACGGEAVLSLRLRDVKNHEFAAKFVCPKCGREQE
;
A
#
# COMPACT_ATOMS: atom_id res chain seq x y z
N MET A 1 0.95 -22.34 8.05
CA MET A 1 0.94 -21.39 6.90
C MET A 1 0.66 -20.04 7.49
N ALA A 2 1.60 -19.12 7.45
CA ALA A 2 1.35 -17.75 7.91
C ALA A 2 0.40 -17.09 6.89
N GLU A 3 -0.80 -16.73 7.32
CA GLU A 3 -1.74 -15.95 6.53
C GLU A 3 -1.05 -14.63 6.19
N GLU A 4 -0.80 -14.35 4.90
CA GLU A 4 -0.26 -13.06 4.50
C GLU A 4 -1.25 -11.98 4.93
N ALA A 5 -0.81 -11.06 5.78
CA ALA A 5 -1.65 -9.97 6.25
C ALA A 5 -2.13 -9.16 5.03
N LYS A 6 -3.44 -9.16 4.80
CA LYS A 6 -4.05 -8.42 3.69
C LYS A 6 -3.89 -6.92 3.91
N ILE A 7 -3.64 -6.19 2.85
CA ILE A 7 -3.60 -4.72 2.86
C ILE A 7 -5.00 -4.20 3.16
N LYS A 8 -5.14 -3.37 4.18
CA LYS A 8 -6.41 -2.78 4.61
C LYS A 8 -6.64 -1.43 3.96
N ILE A 9 -7.70 -1.33 3.18
CA ILE A 9 -8.09 -0.08 2.52
C ILE A 9 -9.45 0.40 3.03
N LEU A 10 -9.55 1.71 3.31
CA LEU A 10 -10.80 2.39 3.55
C LEU A 10 -11.22 3.14 2.28
N ILE A 11 -12.37 2.79 1.72
CA ILE A 11 -12.97 3.46 0.56
C ILE A 11 -14.08 4.37 1.06
N VAL A 12 -13.97 5.66 0.74
CA VAL A 12 -14.93 6.69 1.16
C VAL A 12 -15.53 7.35 -0.08
N ASP A 13 -16.79 7.10 -0.35
CA ASP A 13 -17.50 7.71 -1.49
C ASP A 13 -19.01 7.71 -1.17
N ASP A 14 -19.73 8.76 -1.49
CA ASP A 14 -21.16 8.86 -1.26
C ASP A 14 -21.99 8.18 -2.36
N ASP A 15 -21.40 7.95 -3.52
CA ASP A 15 -22.00 7.24 -4.63
C ASP A 15 -21.89 5.71 -4.41
N ASP A 16 -23.00 5.09 -4.02
CA ASP A 16 -23.10 3.66 -3.74
C ASP A 16 -22.59 2.76 -4.90
N PRO A 17 -23.01 2.96 -6.15
CA PRO A 17 -22.48 2.24 -7.31
C PRO A 17 -20.97 2.35 -7.46
N ILE A 18 -20.42 3.54 -7.33
CA ILE A 18 -18.97 3.79 -7.45
C ILE A 18 -18.22 3.14 -6.28
N ARG A 19 -18.70 3.33 -5.07
CA ARG A 19 -18.10 2.73 -3.86
C ARG A 19 -18.07 1.21 -3.97
N SER A 20 -19.19 0.60 -4.35
CA SER A 20 -19.30 -0.85 -4.52
C SER A 20 -18.38 -1.39 -5.62
N LEU A 21 -18.31 -0.70 -6.77
CA LEU A 21 -17.42 -1.05 -7.87
C LEU A 21 -15.96 -1.12 -7.42
N TYR A 22 -15.48 -0.06 -6.77
CA TYR A 22 -14.11 -0.05 -6.26
C TYR A 22 -13.90 -1.09 -5.16
N ALA A 23 -14.88 -1.29 -4.27
CA ALA A 23 -14.81 -2.31 -3.24
C ALA A 23 -14.63 -3.72 -3.82
N GLU A 24 -15.38 -4.06 -4.86
CA GLU A 24 -15.24 -5.35 -5.55
C GLU A 24 -13.87 -5.51 -6.21
N VAL A 25 -13.41 -4.47 -6.93
CA VAL A 25 -12.14 -4.51 -7.64
C VAL A 25 -10.96 -4.62 -6.66
N PHE A 26 -10.96 -3.87 -5.56
CA PHE A 26 -9.92 -3.98 -4.52
C PHE A 26 -9.95 -5.34 -3.82
N LYS A 27 -11.14 -5.87 -3.47
CA LYS A 27 -11.29 -7.22 -2.89
C LYS A 27 -10.73 -8.29 -3.85
N GLY A 28 -11.06 -8.19 -5.15
CA GLY A 28 -10.54 -9.08 -6.19
C GLY A 28 -9.01 -9.02 -6.34
N ASN A 29 -8.38 -7.92 -5.93
CA ASN A 29 -6.93 -7.72 -5.94
C ASN A 29 -6.26 -7.98 -4.58
N GLY A 30 -6.94 -8.66 -3.64
CA GLY A 30 -6.39 -9.14 -2.39
C GLY A 30 -6.41 -8.14 -1.22
N PHE A 31 -7.11 -7.00 -1.36
CA PHE A 31 -7.28 -6.06 -0.26
C PHE A 31 -8.38 -6.49 0.71
N GLU A 32 -8.23 -6.13 1.98
CA GLU A 32 -9.30 -6.12 2.98
C GLU A 32 -9.96 -4.74 2.92
N VAL A 33 -11.21 -4.67 2.44
CA VAL A 33 -11.89 -3.43 2.14
C VAL A 33 -12.91 -3.09 3.21
N THR A 34 -12.82 -1.88 3.75
CA THR A 34 -13.87 -1.23 4.54
C THR A 34 -14.44 -0.06 3.75
N GLU A 35 -15.75 0.10 3.77
CA GLU A 35 -16.47 1.14 3.04
C GLU A 35 -17.00 2.20 4.00
N ALA A 36 -17.02 3.47 3.56
CA ALA A 36 -17.63 4.59 4.26
C ALA A 36 -18.40 5.46 3.26
N VAL A 37 -19.52 6.01 3.71
CA VAL A 37 -20.48 6.73 2.85
C VAL A 37 -20.21 8.23 2.73
N ASP A 38 -19.34 8.80 3.55
CA ASP A 38 -18.89 10.19 3.52
C ASP A 38 -17.68 10.42 4.42
N GLY A 39 -17.18 11.65 4.47
CA GLY A 39 -15.99 11.98 5.25
C GLY A 39 -16.16 11.82 6.77
N ILE A 40 -17.36 12.01 7.32
CA ILE A 40 -17.59 11.81 8.76
C ILE A 40 -17.51 10.32 9.11
N ASP A 41 -18.19 9.46 8.34
CA ASP A 41 -18.15 8.01 8.51
C ASP A 41 -16.72 7.48 8.26
N GLY A 42 -16.03 8.05 7.26
CA GLY A 42 -14.63 7.75 6.97
C GLY A 42 -13.68 8.07 8.12
N LEU A 43 -13.82 9.27 8.70
CA LEU A 43 -13.02 9.70 9.84
C LEU A 43 -13.28 8.84 11.09
N ASP A 44 -14.54 8.53 11.37
CA ASP A 44 -14.92 7.67 12.50
C ASP A 44 -14.31 6.27 12.38
N LYS A 45 -14.40 5.67 11.20
CA LYS A 45 -13.81 4.36 10.93
C LYS A 45 -12.28 4.38 10.99
N ALA A 46 -11.64 5.42 10.41
CA ALA A 46 -10.20 5.57 10.41
C ALA A 46 -9.60 5.76 11.82
N THR A 47 -10.35 6.39 12.74
CA THR A 47 -9.91 6.56 14.11
C THR A 47 -10.07 5.32 14.99
N LYS A 48 -11.02 4.45 14.65
CA LYS A 48 -11.32 3.20 15.39
C LYS A 48 -10.55 1.99 14.88
N ASN A 49 -10.11 2.00 13.62
CA ASN A 49 -9.45 0.88 12.98
C ASN A 49 -8.13 1.32 12.35
N GLN A 50 -7.27 0.33 12.06
CA GLN A 50 -6.03 0.57 11.33
C GLN A 50 -6.24 0.31 9.85
N PHE A 51 -5.77 1.25 9.02
CA PHE A 51 -5.76 1.13 7.56
C PHE A 51 -4.37 1.43 7.02
N ASP A 52 -4.02 0.74 5.96
CA ASP A 52 -2.76 0.96 5.23
C ASP A 52 -2.92 2.12 4.24
N VAL A 53 -4.14 2.36 3.73
CA VAL A 53 -4.44 3.45 2.80
C VAL A 53 -5.92 3.85 2.88
N ILE A 54 -6.19 5.13 2.59
CA ILE A 54 -7.54 5.66 2.41
C ILE A 54 -7.69 6.11 0.97
N PHE A 55 -8.75 5.65 0.30
CA PHE A 55 -9.15 6.04 -1.04
C PHE A 55 -10.49 6.77 -0.96
N THR A 56 -10.52 8.07 -1.25
CA THR A 56 -11.68 8.93 -0.96
C THR A 56 -12.15 9.74 -2.15
N GLY A 57 -13.45 9.88 -2.30
CA GLY A 57 -14.07 10.89 -3.16
C GLY A 57 -13.74 12.31 -2.68
N ILE A 58 -13.96 13.31 -3.54
CA ILE A 58 -13.76 14.72 -3.19
C ILE A 58 -15.07 15.31 -2.69
N ILE A 59 -16.12 15.28 -3.52
CA ILE A 59 -17.40 15.91 -3.23
C ILE A 59 -18.29 14.87 -2.56
N MET A 60 -18.58 15.09 -1.29
CA MET A 60 -19.43 14.22 -0.47
C MET A 60 -20.25 15.06 0.48
N PRO A 61 -21.45 14.60 0.90
CA PRO A 61 -22.27 15.28 1.89
C PRO A 61 -21.57 15.30 3.26
N ARG A 62 -21.98 16.19 4.13
CA ARG A 62 -21.54 16.38 5.52
C ARG A 62 -20.06 16.76 5.67
N MET A 63 -19.15 15.98 5.12
CA MET A 63 -17.72 16.26 5.12
C MET A 63 -17.14 15.82 3.77
N ASP A 64 -16.56 16.75 3.04
CA ASP A 64 -15.88 16.50 1.77
C ASP A 64 -14.50 15.83 1.98
N GLY A 65 -13.91 15.31 0.89
CA GLY A 65 -12.63 14.62 0.98
C GLY A 65 -11.46 15.52 1.40
N PHE A 66 -11.52 16.83 1.11
CA PHE A 66 -10.50 17.78 1.57
C PHE A 66 -10.56 18.03 3.07
N ALA A 67 -11.77 18.15 3.61
CA ALA A 67 -11.97 18.26 5.04
C ALA A 67 -11.59 16.97 5.77
N LEU A 68 -11.87 15.81 5.14
CA LEU A 68 -11.46 14.51 5.67
C LEU A 68 -9.93 14.40 5.79
N ILE A 69 -9.16 14.70 4.72
CA ILE A 69 -7.70 14.60 4.79
C ILE A 69 -7.12 15.57 5.81
N ASP A 70 -7.65 16.79 5.92
CA ASP A 70 -7.22 17.77 6.92
C ASP A 70 -7.45 17.24 8.35
N ALA A 71 -8.63 16.66 8.62
CA ALA A 71 -8.96 16.05 9.90
C ALA A 71 -8.06 14.84 10.23
N LEU A 72 -7.81 13.97 9.24
CA LEU A 72 -6.91 12.82 9.39
C LEU A 72 -5.48 13.27 9.73
N LYS A 73 -4.96 14.32 9.07
CA LYS A 73 -3.61 14.84 9.31
C LYS A 73 -3.44 15.49 10.68
N LYS A 74 -4.49 16.04 11.26
CA LYS A 74 -4.49 16.62 12.61
C LYS A 74 -4.55 15.58 13.73
N ASN A 75 -4.94 14.37 13.44
CA ASN A 75 -5.04 13.29 14.43
C ASN A 75 -3.80 12.40 14.38
N VAL A 76 -3.12 12.24 15.52
CA VAL A 76 -1.87 11.49 15.66
C VAL A 76 -2.00 10.03 15.20
N SER A 77 -3.15 9.38 15.44
CA SER A 77 -3.36 7.98 15.07
C SER A 77 -3.57 7.77 13.57
N THR A 78 -4.02 8.79 12.83
CA THR A 78 -4.36 8.67 11.41
C THR A 78 -3.44 9.49 10.49
N SER A 79 -2.64 10.41 11.04
CA SER A 79 -1.81 11.35 10.27
C SER A 79 -0.81 10.69 9.33
N SER A 80 -0.36 9.46 9.65
CA SER A 80 0.58 8.70 8.84
C SER A 80 -0.10 7.90 7.72
N ILE A 81 -1.43 7.74 7.74
CA ILE A 81 -2.13 6.96 6.73
C ILE A 81 -2.06 7.71 5.39
N PRO A 82 -1.55 7.10 4.32
CA PRO A 82 -1.56 7.69 2.99
C PRO A 82 -2.99 7.81 2.47
N VAL A 83 -3.30 8.96 1.86
CA VAL A 83 -4.62 9.24 1.27
C VAL A 83 -4.44 9.44 -0.23
N ALA A 84 -5.30 8.79 -1.02
CA ALA A 84 -5.46 9.04 -2.45
C ALA A 84 -6.88 9.49 -2.75
N PHE A 85 -7.02 10.47 -3.63
CA PHE A 85 -8.31 10.95 -4.08
C PHE A 85 -8.81 10.22 -5.32
N SER A 86 -10.12 10.01 -5.37
CA SER A 86 -10.87 9.59 -6.54
C SER A 86 -11.78 10.74 -6.99
N SER A 87 -11.59 11.24 -8.19
CA SER A 87 -12.41 12.34 -8.73
C SER A 87 -13.00 11.97 -10.08
N HIS A 88 -14.25 12.39 -10.33
CA HIS A 88 -14.85 12.29 -11.66
C HIS A 88 -14.12 13.22 -12.65
N MET A 89 -13.77 14.44 -12.22
CA MET A 89 -13.06 15.41 -13.05
C MET A 89 -11.68 15.73 -12.48
N GLY A 90 -10.66 15.70 -13.34
CA GLY A 90 -9.28 16.03 -12.99
C GLY A 90 -9.01 17.54 -13.05
N ARG A 91 -9.74 18.38 -12.31
CA ARG A 91 -9.48 19.82 -12.27
C ARG A 91 -8.10 20.08 -11.66
N GLU A 92 -7.28 20.89 -12.31
CA GLU A 92 -5.94 21.21 -11.82
C GLU A 92 -5.95 21.83 -10.41
N GLU A 93 -6.95 22.66 -10.12
CA GLU A 93 -7.12 23.30 -8.82
C GLU A 93 -7.36 22.25 -7.71
N ASP A 94 -8.21 21.24 -7.98
CA ASP A 94 -8.49 20.15 -7.03
C ASP A 94 -7.25 19.28 -6.81
N GLN A 95 -6.52 18.97 -7.88
CA GLN A 95 -5.27 18.21 -7.79
C GLN A 95 -4.24 18.96 -6.95
N LYS A 96 -4.02 20.25 -7.25
CA LYS A 96 -3.08 21.08 -6.50
C LYS A 96 -3.44 21.13 -5.01
N LYS A 97 -4.71 21.39 -4.70
CA LYS A 97 -5.22 21.41 -3.32
C LYS A 97 -5.03 20.07 -2.61
N ALA A 98 -5.30 18.96 -3.31
CA ALA A 98 -5.10 17.61 -2.75
C ALA A 98 -3.64 17.38 -2.34
N TYR A 99 -2.69 17.69 -3.22
CA TYR A 99 -1.26 17.53 -2.91
C TYR A 99 -0.77 18.50 -1.84
N GLU A 100 -1.24 19.74 -1.80
CA GLU A 100 -0.94 20.70 -0.72
C GLU A 100 -1.41 20.19 0.65
N LEU A 101 -2.54 19.48 0.72
CA LEU A 101 -3.04 18.83 1.93
C LEU A 101 -2.31 17.51 2.26
N GLY A 102 -1.37 17.09 1.43
CA GLY A 102 -0.54 15.90 1.66
C GLY A 102 -1.13 14.59 1.14
N ALA A 103 -2.03 14.66 0.15
CA ALA A 103 -2.44 13.47 -0.60
C ALA A 103 -1.24 12.84 -1.31
N LYS A 104 -1.24 11.53 -1.40
CA LYS A 104 -0.19 10.77 -2.08
C LYS A 104 -0.47 10.58 -3.56
N ASP A 105 -1.75 10.60 -3.94
CA ASP A 105 -2.15 10.51 -5.33
C ASP A 105 -3.53 11.13 -5.57
N PHE A 106 -3.79 11.44 -6.84
CA PHE A 106 -5.07 11.95 -7.34
C PHE A 106 -5.46 11.17 -8.60
N ILE A 107 -6.51 10.37 -8.53
CA ILE A 107 -6.94 9.44 -9.56
C ILE A 107 -8.22 9.99 -10.21
N THR A 108 -8.13 10.31 -11.50
CA THR A 108 -9.29 10.77 -12.26
C THR A 108 -10.01 9.57 -12.88
N ARG A 109 -11.26 9.37 -12.52
CA ARG A 109 -12.07 8.21 -12.96
C ARG A 109 -12.27 8.15 -14.47
N ASP A 110 -12.38 9.30 -15.14
CA ASP A 110 -12.55 9.35 -16.60
C ASP A 110 -11.28 8.95 -17.36
N MET A 111 -10.11 9.01 -16.72
CA MET A 111 -8.81 8.73 -17.33
C MET A 111 -8.20 7.41 -16.87
N ASN A 112 -8.73 6.83 -15.80
CA ASN A 112 -8.17 5.63 -15.18
C ASN A 112 -9.26 4.59 -14.95
N THR A 113 -9.01 3.38 -15.38
CA THR A 113 -9.86 2.24 -15.05
C THR A 113 -9.74 1.88 -13.56
N PRO A 114 -10.73 1.19 -12.98
CA PRO A 114 -10.63 0.73 -11.59
C PRO A 114 -9.39 -0.14 -11.30
N ASN A 115 -8.94 -0.94 -12.27
CA ASN A 115 -7.71 -1.73 -12.13
C ASN A 115 -6.45 -0.85 -12.11
N GLU A 116 -6.39 0.21 -12.91
CA GLU A 116 -5.29 1.18 -12.87
C GLU A 116 -5.27 1.92 -11.53
N ALA A 117 -6.44 2.23 -10.95
CA ALA A 117 -6.52 2.78 -9.60
C ALA A 117 -5.89 1.82 -8.57
N VAL A 118 -6.15 0.52 -8.65
CA VAL A 118 -5.52 -0.49 -7.79
C VAL A 118 -3.99 -0.46 -7.92
N GLU A 119 -3.47 -0.44 -9.14
CA GLU A 119 -2.01 -0.40 -9.35
C GLU A 119 -1.38 0.90 -8.82
N ARG A 120 -2.06 2.03 -8.93
CA ARG A 120 -1.63 3.30 -8.36
C ARG A 120 -1.63 3.26 -6.83
N ILE A 121 -2.68 2.69 -6.22
CA ILE A 121 -2.73 2.48 -4.76
C ILE A 121 -1.61 1.52 -4.30
N LYS A 122 -1.38 0.42 -5.00
CA LYS A 122 -0.23 -0.46 -4.73
C LYS A 122 1.11 0.29 -4.84
N ALA A 123 1.23 1.22 -5.78
CA ALA A 123 2.45 2.04 -5.93
C ALA A 123 2.66 3.01 -4.76
N ILE A 124 1.58 3.59 -4.20
CA ILE A 124 1.65 4.40 -2.97
C ILE A 124 2.12 3.55 -1.79
N LEU A 125 1.60 2.34 -1.72
CA LEU A 125 1.90 1.33 -0.70
C LEU A 125 3.16 0.54 -1.00
N LYS A 126 3.83 0.79 -2.11
CA LYS A 126 5.19 0.28 -2.33
C LYS A 126 6.06 0.81 -1.20
N LEU A 127 5.92 0.10 -0.11
CA LEU A 127 6.93 -0.05 0.91
C LEU A 127 8.21 -0.24 0.14
N GLU A 128 9.17 0.64 0.33
CA GLU A 128 10.44 0.57 -0.38
C GLU A 128 10.95 -0.86 -0.25
N GLU A 129 10.90 -1.60 -1.34
CA GLU A 129 11.45 -2.95 -1.38
C GLU A 129 12.94 -2.79 -1.56
N TYR A 130 13.68 -2.92 -0.48
CA TYR A 130 15.13 -2.91 -0.53
C TYR A 130 15.62 -4.27 -0.99
N LYS A 131 16.29 -4.32 -2.15
CA LYS A 131 16.96 -5.52 -2.66
C LYS A 131 18.42 -5.46 -2.30
N ILE A 132 18.82 -6.27 -1.32
CA ILE A 132 20.22 -6.36 -0.87
C ILE A 132 20.87 -7.57 -1.55
N LYS A 133 21.92 -7.29 -2.31
CA LYS A 133 22.75 -8.32 -2.90
C LYS A 133 23.85 -8.71 -1.92
N PHE A 134 23.99 -10.01 -1.66
CA PHE A 134 25.06 -10.55 -0.84
C PHE A 134 26.21 -11.01 -1.73
N TYR A 135 27.41 -10.65 -1.33
CA TYR A 135 28.63 -11.18 -1.91
C TYR A 135 29.11 -12.32 -1.03
N THR A 136 29.38 -13.48 -1.62
CA THR A 136 29.78 -14.70 -0.90
C THR A 136 31.11 -14.58 -0.14
N ASP A 137 31.93 -13.61 -0.51
CA ASP A 137 33.21 -13.27 0.09
C ASP A 137 33.11 -12.16 1.16
N ALA A 138 31.91 -11.60 1.37
CA ALA A 138 31.72 -10.58 2.39
C ALA A 138 31.85 -11.14 3.81
N LEU A 139 32.46 -10.36 4.69
CA LEU A 139 32.59 -10.67 6.13
C LEU A 139 31.19 -10.95 6.72
N GLY A 140 31.01 -12.16 7.26
CA GLY A 140 29.74 -12.60 7.86
C GLY A 140 28.83 -13.43 6.92
N ALA A 141 29.10 -13.47 5.61
CA ALA A 141 28.33 -14.31 4.68
C ALA A 141 28.30 -15.80 5.06
N PRO A 142 29.41 -16.43 5.50
CA PRO A 142 29.41 -17.82 5.97
C PRO A 142 28.51 -18.05 7.20
N LYS A 143 28.50 -17.09 8.13
CA LYS A 143 27.65 -17.17 9.34
C LYS A 143 26.18 -17.02 8.95
N LEU A 144 25.85 -16.06 8.09
CA LEU A 144 24.50 -15.89 7.58
C LEU A 144 23.99 -17.12 6.83
N GLN A 145 24.83 -17.78 6.03
CA GLN A 145 24.50 -19.04 5.37
C GLN A 145 24.22 -20.18 6.37
N GLN A 146 24.97 -20.21 7.46
CA GLN A 146 24.83 -21.22 8.52
C GLN A 146 23.54 -21.00 9.32
N ASP A 147 23.23 -19.74 9.63
CA ASP A 147 22.05 -19.36 10.41
C ASP A 147 20.75 -19.47 9.58
N MET A 148 20.86 -19.19 8.29
CA MET A 148 19.74 -19.30 7.32
C MET A 148 19.87 -20.57 6.47
N HIS A 149 19.51 -21.69 7.00
CA HIS A 149 19.69 -23.07 6.48
C HIS A 149 19.29 -23.33 5.02
N TYR A 150 18.75 -22.37 4.30
CA TYR A 150 18.00 -22.56 3.05
C TYR A 150 18.72 -22.19 1.75
N ILE A 151 19.77 -21.36 1.79
CA ILE A 151 20.34 -20.84 0.55
C ILE A 151 21.83 -21.16 0.45
N LYS A 152 22.14 -22.22 -0.28
CA LYS A 152 23.53 -22.57 -0.59
C LYS A 152 24.13 -21.49 -1.49
N ASN A 153 25.17 -20.79 -1.01
CA ASN A 153 25.88 -19.75 -1.76
C ASN A 153 25.03 -18.61 -2.32
N PHE A 154 23.88 -18.28 -1.67
CA PHE A 154 22.93 -17.29 -2.17
C PHE A 154 22.49 -17.51 -3.61
N GLN A 155 22.36 -18.77 -4.01
CA GLN A 155 21.90 -19.17 -5.34
C GLN A 155 20.50 -19.75 -5.30
N CYS A 156 19.68 -19.38 -6.27
CA CYS A 156 18.35 -19.92 -6.44
C CYS A 156 18.40 -21.43 -6.74
N ALA A 157 17.74 -22.23 -5.92
CA ALA A 157 17.67 -23.69 -6.12
C ALA A 157 17.02 -24.10 -7.44
N ALA A 158 16.17 -23.24 -8.04
CA ALA A 158 15.44 -23.56 -9.25
C ALA A 158 16.20 -23.21 -10.55
N CYS A 159 16.97 -22.12 -10.59
CA CYS A 159 17.59 -21.64 -11.82
C CYS A 159 19.07 -21.27 -11.69
N GLY A 160 19.68 -21.48 -10.52
CA GLY A 160 21.08 -21.15 -10.24
C GLY A 160 21.40 -19.64 -10.26
N GLY A 161 20.40 -18.77 -10.42
CA GLY A 161 20.60 -17.32 -10.40
C GLY A 161 20.89 -16.83 -8.98
N GLU A 162 21.58 -15.70 -8.85
CA GLU A 162 21.82 -15.08 -7.54
C GLU A 162 20.50 -14.70 -6.85
N ALA A 163 20.31 -15.12 -5.61
CA ALA A 163 19.20 -14.68 -4.78
C ALA A 163 19.55 -13.36 -4.09
N VAL A 164 18.58 -12.49 -3.97
CA VAL A 164 18.69 -11.22 -3.24
C VAL A 164 17.77 -11.24 -2.04
N LEU A 165 18.18 -10.60 -0.95
CA LEU A 165 17.31 -10.36 0.19
C LEU A 165 16.38 -9.21 -0.14
N SER A 166 15.08 -9.50 -0.19
CA SER A 166 14.03 -8.50 -0.31
C SER A 166 13.55 -8.15 1.09
N LEU A 167 13.69 -6.88 1.46
CA LEU A 167 13.18 -6.32 2.70
C LEU A 167 11.97 -5.45 2.36
N ARG A 168 10.81 -5.81 2.89
CA ARG A 168 9.61 -4.96 2.84
C ARG A 168 9.32 -4.41 4.22
N LEU A 169 9.20 -3.11 4.33
CA LEU A 169 8.78 -2.47 5.56
C LEU A 169 7.32 -2.86 5.86
N ARG A 170 7.06 -3.50 7.00
CA ARG A 170 5.72 -3.90 7.46
C ARG A 170 5.08 -2.84 8.34
N ASP A 171 5.86 -2.24 9.19
CA ASP A 171 5.41 -1.20 10.12
C ASP A 171 6.44 -0.07 10.17
N VAL A 172 6.02 1.12 9.72
CA VAL A 172 6.88 2.32 9.71
C VAL A 172 7.21 2.78 11.13
N LYS A 173 6.27 2.63 12.08
CA LYS A 173 6.44 3.12 13.46
C LYS A 173 7.41 2.25 14.25
N ASN A 174 7.32 0.94 14.06
CA ASN A 174 8.14 -0.04 14.78
C ASN A 174 9.37 -0.47 13.99
N HIS A 175 9.58 0.06 12.77
CA HIS A 175 10.67 -0.33 11.86
C HIS A 175 10.71 -1.85 11.59
N GLU A 176 9.53 -2.47 11.51
CA GLU A 176 9.42 -3.90 11.23
C GLU A 176 9.51 -4.16 9.72
N PHE A 177 10.38 -5.11 9.35
CA PHE A 177 10.56 -5.54 7.98
C PHE A 177 10.14 -7.00 7.80
N ALA A 178 9.44 -7.29 6.72
CA ALA A 178 9.39 -8.65 6.20
C ALA A 178 10.63 -8.88 5.35
N ALA A 179 11.36 -9.93 5.66
CA ALA A 179 12.56 -10.32 4.94
C ALA A 179 12.32 -11.65 4.22
N LYS A 180 12.63 -11.70 2.94
CA LYS A 180 12.61 -12.95 2.18
C LYS A 180 13.67 -12.94 1.09
N PHE A 181 14.22 -14.11 0.76
CA PHE A 181 15.09 -14.23 -0.38
C PHE A 181 14.28 -14.46 -1.65
N VAL A 182 14.58 -13.69 -2.69
CA VAL A 182 13.89 -13.75 -3.99
C VAL A 182 14.93 -13.87 -5.09
N CYS A 183 14.67 -14.72 -6.06
CA CYS A 183 15.48 -14.77 -7.26
C CYS A 183 14.99 -13.76 -8.30
N PRO A 184 15.77 -12.71 -8.64
CA PRO A 184 15.33 -11.72 -9.62
C PRO A 184 15.21 -12.28 -11.04
N LYS A 185 15.85 -13.44 -11.32
CA LYS A 185 15.82 -14.08 -12.64
C LYS A 185 14.54 -14.85 -12.90
N CYS A 186 13.99 -15.57 -11.91
CA CYS A 186 12.80 -16.41 -12.09
C CYS A 186 11.63 -16.03 -11.18
N GLY A 187 11.76 -14.99 -10.35
CA GLY A 187 10.73 -14.50 -9.44
C GLY A 187 10.45 -15.41 -8.23
N ARG A 188 11.13 -16.57 -8.12
CA ARG A 188 10.84 -17.55 -7.07
C ARG A 188 11.36 -17.08 -5.72
N GLU A 189 10.51 -17.17 -4.72
CA GLU A 189 10.90 -17.02 -3.32
C GLU A 189 11.69 -18.28 -2.91
N GLN A 190 12.71 -18.07 -2.09
CA GLN A 190 13.53 -19.14 -1.53
C GLN A 190 13.13 -19.32 -0.08
N GLU A 191 12.62 -20.46 0.26
CA GLU A 191 12.32 -20.88 1.64
C GLU A 191 13.58 -21.39 2.32
#